data_7ad6716dd74cbdac7edd127553ea2198
#
_entry.id   7ad6716dd74cbdac7edd127553ea2198
#
_cell.length_a   1.000
_cell.length_b   1.000
_cell.length_c   1.000
_cell.angle_alpha   90.00
_cell.angle_beta   90.00
_cell.angle_gamma   90.00
#
_symmetry.space_group_name_H-M   'P 1'
#
loop_
_entity.id
_entity.type
_entity.pdbx_description
1 polymer ?
#
loop_
_entity_poly.entity_id
_entity_poly.type
_entity_poly.pdbx_seq_one_letter_code
_entity_poly.pdbx_strand_id
1 'polypeptide(L)'
;MEPGSRQSAHTNYGKANKSMNTFTTPDSVEIFYRDWGSGQPIVFSHGWPLSADDWDAQMLFFLHKGFRVIAHDRRGHGRSSQTGGGHDMDHYAADLAALAKHLDLKHAIHVSHSTGGGEVAAYIGRHGESRVAKAVLIGAVTPVMVKKDSNPGGTPLAVFDGFRTRLTGPSSSSMYRPAPFMDSIVLGRRSRKAPSAIGGVRA
;
A
#
# COMPACT_ATOMS: atom_id res chain seq x y z
N MET A 1 44.86 -53.73 -7.06
CA MET A 1 43.95 -52.77 -7.68
C MET A 1 42.81 -52.50 -6.68
N GLU A 2 42.91 -51.43 -5.92
CA GLU A 2 41.84 -51.00 -5.01
C GLU A 2 40.86 -50.04 -5.72
N PRO A 3 39.54 -50.13 -5.50
CA PRO A 3 38.60 -49.22 -6.11
C PRO A 3 38.46 -47.94 -5.28
N GLY A 4 38.76 -46.82 -5.94
CA GLY A 4 38.70 -45.48 -5.38
C GLY A 4 37.31 -45.09 -4.81
N SER A 5 37.35 -44.58 -3.59
CA SER A 5 36.20 -43.99 -2.89
C SER A 5 35.76 -42.70 -3.58
N ARG A 6 34.53 -42.69 -4.12
CA ARG A 6 33.85 -41.46 -4.55
C ARG A 6 33.37 -40.71 -3.32
N GLN A 7 34.02 -39.62 -2.98
CA GLN A 7 33.50 -38.65 -2.05
C GLN A 7 32.32 -37.92 -2.69
N SER A 8 31.14 -38.15 -2.13
CA SER A 8 29.94 -37.38 -2.45
C SER A 8 30.07 -35.97 -1.84
N ALA A 9 30.21 -34.97 -2.70
CA ALA A 9 30.13 -33.58 -2.28
C ALA A 9 28.68 -33.28 -1.84
N HIS A 10 28.46 -33.31 -0.53
CA HIS A 10 27.23 -32.76 0.05
C HIS A 10 27.30 -31.23 -0.08
N THR A 11 26.61 -30.71 -1.08
CA THR A 11 26.34 -29.26 -1.20
C THR A 11 25.45 -28.86 -0.04
N ASN A 12 26.02 -28.25 0.99
CA ASN A 12 25.29 -27.60 2.04
C ASN A 12 24.51 -26.41 1.44
N TYR A 13 23.27 -26.63 1.05
CA TYR A 13 22.32 -25.55 0.89
C TYR A 13 22.05 -24.96 2.29
N GLY A 14 22.86 -23.97 2.65
CA GLY A 14 22.60 -23.16 3.82
C GLY A 14 21.15 -22.70 3.76
N LYS A 15 20.36 -23.06 4.79
CA LYS A 15 19.03 -22.49 5.00
C LYS A 15 19.21 -20.98 5.09
N ALA A 16 19.03 -20.26 3.98
CA ALA A 16 18.79 -18.84 4.01
C ALA A 16 17.51 -18.68 4.82
N ASN A 17 17.66 -18.34 6.10
CA ASN A 17 16.58 -17.88 6.93
C ASN A 17 16.15 -16.55 6.31
N LYS A 18 15.19 -16.62 5.37
CA LYS A 18 14.62 -15.46 4.70
C LYS A 18 13.72 -14.79 5.73
N SER A 19 14.35 -14.05 6.68
CA SER A 19 13.60 -13.19 7.57
C SER A 19 12.72 -12.32 6.70
N MET A 20 11.42 -12.35 6.94
CA MET A 20 10.51 -11.39 6.30
C MET A 20 11.01 -10.00 6.66
N ASN A 21 11.13 -9.11 5.68
CA ASN A 21 11.53 -7.74 5.95
C ASN A 21 10.40 -7.06 6.73
N THR A 22 10.59 -6.92 8.02
CA THR A 22 9.69 -6.19 8.91
C THR A 22 10.46 -5.12 9.66
N PHE A 23 9.79 -4.07 10.08
CA PHE A 23 10.31 -3.11 11.05
C PHE A 23 9.22 -2.78 12.06
N THR A 24 9.62 -2.36 13.24
CA THR A 24 8.71 -1.98 14.31
C THR A 24 8.55 -0.46 14.34
N THR A 25 7.32 0.00 14.30
CA THR A 25 6.97 1.43 14.45
C THR A 25 7.16 1.92 15.88
N PRO A 26 7.20 3.24 16.15
CA PRO A 26 7.33 3.78 17.50
C PRO A 26 6.23 3.34 18.46
N ASP A 27 5.03 3.01 17.97
CA ASP A 27 3.90 2.49 18.75
C ASP A 27 3.84 0.94 18.79
N SER A 28 4.98 0.29 18.50
CA SER A 28 5.18 -1.16 18.61
C SER A 28 4.37 -2.01 17.63
N VAL A 29 3.99 -1.47 16.49
CA VAL A 29 3.35 -2.22 15.40
C VAL A 29 4.43 -2.72 14.44
N GLU A 30 4.39 -4.01 14.10
CA GLU A 30 5.29 -4.60 13.12
C GLU A 30 4.71 -4.41 11.72
N ILE A 31 5.46 -3.77 10.84
CA ILE A 31 5.09 -3.50 9.45
C ILE A 31 5.97 -4.34 8.52
N PHE A 32 5.33 -5.16 7.70
CA PHE A 32 5.99 -5.89 6.63
C PHE A 32 6.23 -4.97 5.44
N TYR A 33 7.39 -5.12 4.79
CA TYR A 33 7.69 -4.45 3.53
C TYR A 33 8.54 -5.32 2.60
N ARG A 34 8.53 -4.96 1.33
CA ARG A 34 9.46 -5.42 0.31
C ARG A 34 10.33 -4.27 -0.11
N ASP A 35 11.60 -4.55 -0.39
CA ASP A 35 12.58 -3.55 -0.81
C ASP A 35 13.56 -4.22 -1.77
N TRP A 36 13.46 -3.90 -3.04
CA TRP A 36 14.24 -4.52 -4.10
C TRP A 36 14.94 -3.47 -4.98
N GLY A 37 16.16 -3.79 -5.41
CA GLY A 37 16.95 -2.92 -6.28
C GLY A 37 17.69 -1.81 -5.55
N SER A 38 18.26 -0.86 -6.32
CA SER A 38 19.17 0.18 -5.80
C SER A 38 19.07 1.44 -6.65
N GLY A 39 18.22 2.12 -6.90
CA GLY A 39 18.13 3.37 -7.68
C GLY A 39 17.27 4.39 -6.97
N GLN A 40 16.67 5.30 -7.73
CA GLN A 40 15.71 6.21 -7.17
C GLN A 40 14.53 5.43 -6.57
N PRO A 41 14.16 5.68 -5.29
CA PRO A 41 13.10 4.91 -4.64
C PRO A 41 11.73 5.20 -5.23
N ILE A 42 10.95 4.12 -5.45
CA ILE A 42 9.51 4.18 -5.68
C ILE A 42 8.84 3.43 -4.54
N VAL A 43 7.96 4.09 -3.81
CA VAL A 43 7.19 3.53 -2.69
C VAL A 43 5.74 3.35 -3.12
N PHE A 44 5.24 2.12 -3.00
CA PHE A 44 3.89 1.75 -3.38
C PHE A 44 3.01 1.57 -2.15
N SER A 45 1.91 2.34 -2.07
CA SER A 45 0.90 2.28 -1.02
C SER A 45 -0.39 1.68 -1.57
N HIS A 46 -0.79 0.52 -1.04
CA HIS A 46 -1.94 -0.26 -1.53
C HIS A 46 -3.30 0.33 -1.08
N GLY A 47 -4.37 -0.06 -1.79
CA GLY A 47 -5.75 0.22 -1.42
C GLY A 47 -6.29 -0.75 -0.36
N TRP A 48 -7.51 -0.53 0.15
CA TRP A 48 -8.22 -1.47 1.01
C TRP A 48 -9.05 -2.44 0.13
N PRO A 49 -9.12 -3.73 0.43
CA PRO A 49 -8.44 -4.53 1.48
C PRO A 49 -7.17 -5.25 0.96
N LEU A 50 -6.38 -4.59 0.15
CA LEU A 50 -5.23 -5.12 -0.58
C LEU A 50 -3.97 -5.25 0.31
N SER A 51 -2.84 -5.60 -0.30
CA SER A 51 -1.53 -5.75 0.32
C SER A 51 -0.41 -5.28 -0.62
N ALA A 52 0.83 -5.41 -0.21
CA ALA A 52 1.99 -5.15 -1.05
C ALA A 52 2.04 -6.05 -2.30
N ASP A 53 1.41 -7.22 -2.25
CA ASP A 53 1.43 -8.20 -3.34
C ASP A 53 0.71 -7.69 -4.61
N ASP A 54 -0.25 -6.80 -4.44
CA ASP A 54 -0.99 -6.19 -5.55
C ASP A 54 -0.12 -5.30 -6.44
N TRP A 55 1.08 -4.96 -5.97
CA TRP A 55 2.06 -4.16 -6.70
C TRP A 55 3.14 -4.98 -7.40
N ASP A 56 3.12 -6.31 -7.33
CA ASP A 56 4.19 -7.17 -7.84
C ASP A 56 4.54 -6.89 -9.30
N ALA A 57 3.54 -6.76 -10.17
CA ALA A 57 3.77 -6.49 -11.59
C ALA A 57 4.45 -5.13 -11.82
N GLN A 58 4.01 -4.08 -11.12
CA GLN A 58 4.58 -2.74 -11.20
C GLN A 58 5.98 -2.71 -10.59
N MET A 59 6.17 -3.35 -9.45
CA MET A 59 7.49 -3.45 -8.81
C MET A 59 8.50 -4.11 -9.74
N LEU A 60 8.16 -5.25 -10.36
CA LEU A 60 9.05 -5.92 -11.31
C LEU A 60 9.33 -5.06 -12.54
N PHE A 61 8.33 -4.37 -13.07
CA PHE A 61 8.51 -3.47 -14.20
C PHE A 61 9.53 -2.35 -13.89
N PHE A 62 9.37 -1.66 -12.77
CA PHE A 62 10.25 -0.56 -12.39
C PHE A 62 11.62 -1.05 -11.92
N LEU A 63 11.70 -2.23 -11.27
CA LEU A 63 12.96 -2.87 -10.92
C LEU A 63 13.83 -3.10 -12.17
N HIS A 64 13.24 -3.63 -13.25
CA HIS A 64 13.94 -3.81 -14.53
C HIS A 64 14.35 -2.49 -15.20
N LYS A 65 13.76 -1.37 -14.78
CA LYS A 65 14.15 -0.02 -15.23
C LYS A 65 15.21 0.63 -14.34
N GLY A 66 15.74 -0.10 -13.35
CA GLY A 66 16.81 0.37 -12.48
C GLY A 66 16.34 1.19 -11.27
N PHE A 67 15.06 1.16 -10.91
CA PHE A 67 14.55 1.80 -9.70
C PHE A 67 14.71 0.88 -8.49
N ARG A 68 14.85 1.46 -7.30
CA ARG A 68 14.60 0.78 -6.03
C ARG A 68 13.10 0.80 -5.77
N VAL A 69 12.47 -0.35 -5.60
CA VAL A 69 11.03 -0.50 -5.47
C VAL A 69 10.68 -1.01 -4.09
N ILE A 70 9.81 -0.29 -3.39
CA ILE A 70 9.38 -0.59 -2.03
C ILE A 70 7.86 -0.70 -2.02
N ALA A 71 7.32 -1.73 -1.38
CA ALA A 71 5.90 -1.84 -1.06
C ALA A 71 5.75 -2.36 0.36
N HIS A 72 4.75 -1.90 1.10
CA HIS A 72 4.50 -2.34 2.47
C HIS A 72 3.06 -2.81 2.62
N ASP A 73 2.84 -3.73 3.56
CA ASP A 73 1.52 -4.05 4.05
C ASP A 73 1.18 -3.04 5.15
N ARG A 74 0.11 -2.26 4.98
CA ARG A 74 -0.34 -1.32 6.01
C ARG A 74 -0.71 -2.07 7.30
N ARG A 75 -0.60 -1.43 8.47
CA ARG A 75 -1.12 -2.02 9.73
C ARG A 75 -2.53 -2.59 9.54
N GLY A 76 -2.83 -3.74 10.10
CA GLY A 76 -4.10 -4.44 9.93
C GLY A 76 -4.29 -5.12 8.58
N HIS A 77 -3.27 -5.17 7.71
CA HIS A 77 -3.34 -5.79 6.39
C HIS A 77 -2.19 -6.79 6.18
N GLY A 78 -2.42 -7.77 5.35
CA GLY A 78 -1.41 -8.72 4.88
C GLY A 78 -0.60 -9.35 6.03
N ARG A 79 0.72 -9.17 5.96
CA ARG A 79 1.71 -9.73 6.91
C ARG A 79 2.07 -8.78 8.06
N SER A 80 1.57 -7.55 8.04
CA SER A 80 1.74 -6.61 9.14
C SER A 80 0.88 -6.99 10.34
N SER A 81 1.22 -6.47 11.53
CA SER A 81 0.45 -6.70 12.76
C SER A 81 -1.02 -6.39 12.56
N GLN A 82 -1.87 -7.33 12.96
CA GLN A 82 -3.33 -7.20 12.95
C GLN A 82 -3.76 -6.46 14.23
N THR A 83 -3.82 -5.14 14.17
CA THR A 83 -4.09 -4.28 15.30
C THR A 83 -5.59 -4.04 15.50
N GLY A 84 -6.04 -3.88 16.75
CA GLY A 84 -7.42 -3.52 17.06
C GLY A 84 -7.72 -2.01 16.93
N GLY A 85 -6.72 -1.17 16.61
CA GLY A 85 -6.85 0.29 16.52
C GLY A 85 -5.79 0.90 15.61
N GLY A 86 -5.82 2.24 15.45
CA GLY A 86 -4.89 2.95 14.57
C GLY A 86 -5.22 2.83 13.08
N HIS A 87 -6.48 2.54 12.75
CA HIS A 87 -6.95 2.41 11.36
C HIS A 87 -7.47 3.75 10.82
N ASP A 88 -6.65 4.78 10.92
CA ASP A 88 -6.92 6.13 10.43
C ASP A 88 -5.72 6.69 9.65
N MET A 89 -5.94 7.79 8.95
CA MET A 89 -4.91 8.37 8.08
C MET A 89 -3.72 8.94 8.87
N ASP A 90 -3.88 9.28 10.14
CA ASP A 90 -2.79 9.81 10.96
C ASP A 90 -1.79 8.70 11.30
N HIS A 91 -2.27 7.53 11.71
CA HIS A 91 -1.44 6.36 11.98
C HIS A 91 -0.81 5.82 10.69
N TYR A 92 -1.56 5.73 9.59
CA TYR A 92 -1.02 5.27 8.31
C TYR A 92 0.09 6.19 7.80
N ALA A 93 -0.10 7.51 7.91
CA ALA A 93 0.93 8.49 7.56
C ALA A 93 2.17 8.39 8.45
N ALA A 94 1.99 8.14 9.75
CA ALA A 94 3.08 7.93 10.69
C ALA A 94 3.87 6.64 10.39
N ASP A 95 3.19 5.56 10.03
CA ASP A 95 3.83 4.30 9.60
C ASP A 95 4.67 4.50 8.34
N LEU A 96 4.11 5.20 7.35
CA LEU A 96 4.83 5.51 6.11
C LEU A 96 6.04 6.40 6.38
N ALA A 97 5.92 7.38 7.29
CA ALA A 97 7.03 8.22 7.72
C ALA A 97 8.13 7.40 8.42
N ALA A 98 7.72 6.47 9.30
CA ALA A 98 8.64 5.57 10.00
C ALA A 98 9.35 4.64 9.01
N LEU A 99 8.65 4.08 8.01
CA LEU A 99 9.24 3.28 6.94
C LEU A 99 10.25 4.09 6.13
N ALA A 100 9.87 5.30 5.70
CA ALA A 100 10.75 6.18 4.94
C ALA A 100 12.02 6.56 5.70
N LYS A 101 11.91 6.72 7.03
CA LYS A 101 13.06 6.95 7.93
C LYS A 101 13.90 5.68 8.11
N HIS A 102 13.26 4.53 8.36
CA HIS A 102 13.93 3.24 8.55
C HIS A 102 14.80 2.85 7.36
N LEU A 103 14.30 3.07 6.13
CA LEU A 103 15.01 2.78 4.89
C LEU A 103 15.89 3.93 4.38
N ASP A 104 15.99 5.03 5.14
CA ASP A 104 16.64 6.29 4.76
C ASP A 104 16.29 6.76 3.34
N LEU A 105 15.00 6.72 3.00
CA LEU A 105 14.54 7.10 1.67
C LEU A 105 14.76 8.61 1.46
N LYS A 106 15.30 8.96 0.30
CA LYS A 106 15.52 10.35 -0.15
C LYS A 106 14.95 10.51 -1.55
N HIS A 107 14.25 11.61 -1.80
CA HIS A 107 13.65 11.91 -3.11
C HIS A 107 12.80 10.74 -3.64
N ALA A 108 11.99 10.10 -2.79
CA ALA A 108 11.16 8.97 -3.18
C ALA A 108 9.96 9.41 -4.05
N ILE A 109 9.62 8.58 -5.03
CA ILE A 109 8.37 8.69 -5.78
C ILE A 109 7.35 7.85 -5.04
N HIS A 110 6.26 8.46 -4.56
CA HIS A 110 5.16 7.73 -3.93
C HIS A 110 4.08 7.43 -4.96
N VAL A 111 3.76 6.15 -5.15
CA VAL A 111 2.68 5.66 -6.03
C VAL A 111 1.62 5.01 -5.16
N SER A 112 0.39 5.44 -5.28
CA SER A 112 -0.67 5.01 -4.37
C SER A 112 -1.98 4.76 -5.08
N HIS A 113 -2.76 3.82 -4.55
CA HIS A 113 -4.07 3.46 -5.05
C HIS A 113 -5.13 3.59 -3.94
N SER A 114 -6.30 4.16 -4.27
CA SER A 114 -7.47 4.20 -3.39
C SER A 114 -7.13 4.79 -2.00
N THR A 115 -7.30 4.04 -0.90
CA THR A 115 -6.96 4.46 0.47
C THR A 115 -5.48 4.78 0.65
N GLY A 116 -4.58 4.15 -0.11
CA GLY A 116 -3.16 4.52 -0.13
C GLY A 116 -2.93 5.96 -0.58
N GLY A 117 -3.82 6.52 -1.41
CA GLY A 117 -3.76 7.94 -1.78
C GLY A 117 -4.01 8.87 -0.60
N GLY A 118 -4.96 8.53 0.26
CA GLY A 118 -5.21 9.25 1.51
C GLY A 118 -4.02 9.19 2.46
N GLU A 119 -3.39 8.01 2.58
CA GLU A 119 -2.17 7.79 3.35
C GLU A 119 -1.02 8.68 2.86
N VAL A 120 -0.72 8.68 1.55
CA VAL A 120 0.36 9.48 0.97
C VAL A 120 0.07 10.98 1.12
N ALA A 121 -1.17 11.42 0.88
CA ALA A 121 -1.55 12.81 1.07
C ALA A 121 -1.41 13.25 2.54
N ALA A 122 -1.83 12.41 3.50
CA ALA A 122 -1.66 12.66 4.92
C ALA A 122 -0.17 12.65 5.32
N TYR A 123 0.63 11.74 4.78
CA TYR A 123 2.07 11.70 5.00
C TYR A 123 2.74 13.02 4.58
N ILE A 124 2.49 13.49 3.36
CA ILE A 124 3.06 14.74 2.88
C ILE A 124 2.60 15.92 3.73
N GLY A 125 1.30 15.98 4.06
CA GLY A 125 0.73 17.08 4.83
C GLY A 125 1.22 17.15 6.28
N ARG A 126 1.56 16.02 6.93
CA ARG A 126 1.96 15.97 8.35
C ARG A 126 3.45 15.85 8.57
N HIS A 127 4.15 15.16 7.68
CA HIS A 127 5.59 14.89 7.83
C HIS A 127 6.46 15.67 6.84
N GLY A 128 5.82 16.46 5.97
CA GLY A 128 6.50 17.30 4.98
C GLY A 128 6.97 16.54 3.75
N GLU A 129 7.50 17.29 2.78
CA GLU A 129 7.88 16.77 1.47
C GLU A 129 9.39 16.55 1.30
N SER A 130 10.18 16.77 2.35
CA SER A 130 11.66 16.72 2.26
C SER A 130 12.23 15.39 1.73
N ARG A 131 11.48 14.30 1.86
CA ARG A 131 11.84 12.96 1.34
C ARG A 131 11.10 12.60 0.06
N VAL A 132 10.23 13.47 -0.47
CA VAL A 132 9.32 13.20 -1.58
C VAL A 132 9.83 13.90 -2.84
N ALA A 133 10.03 13.15 -3.92
CA ALA A 133 10.28 13.72 -5.23
C ALA A 133 8.97 13.95 -6.01
N LYS A 134 8.06 12.97 -5.96
CA LYS A 134 6.78 13.01 -6.68
C LYS A 134 5.74 12.18 -5.92
N ALA A 135 4.46 12.51 -6.13
CA ALA A 135 3.34 11.69 -5.70
C ALA A 135 2.44 11.38 -6.91
N VAL A 136 2.09 10.10 -7.08
CA VAL A 136 1.15 9.61 -8.10
C VAL A 136 -0.05 9.00 -7.38
N LEU A 137 -1.22 9.59 -7.57
CA LEU A 137 -2.45 9.22 -6.89
C LEU A 137 -3.41 8.58 -7.91
N ILE A 138 -3.68 7.29 -7.75
CA ILE A 138 -4.51 6.50 -8.66
C ILE A 138 -5.85 6.20 -7.99
N GLY A 139 -6.96 6.78 -8.47
CA GLY A 139 -8.29 6.57 -7.89
C GLY A 139 -8.31 6.84 -6.38
N ALA A 140 -7.57 7.85 -5.94
CA ALA A 140 -7.28 8.11 -4.53
C ALA A 140 -8.53 8.46 -3.74
N VAL A 141 -8.60 7.93 -2.52
CA VAL A 141 -9.55 8.35 -1.50
C VAL A 141 -8.96 9.55 -0.77
N THR A 142 -9.76 10.60 -0.62
CA THR A 142 -9.35 11.76 0.16
C THR A 142 -9.22 11.41 1.65
N PRO A 143 -8.34 12.10 2.42
CA PRO A 143 -8.18 11.84 3.85
C PRO A 143 -9.46 12.00 4.68
N VAL A 144 -10.43 12.74 4.18
CA VAL A 144 -11.73 12.95 4.83
C VAL A 144 -12.85 12.59 3.87
N MET A 145 -13.44 11.41 4.05
CA MET A 145 -14.58 10.92 3.26
C MET A 145 -15.94 11.23 3.89
N VAL A 146 -16.00 11.24 5.22
CA VAL A 146 -17.24 11.38 5.95
C VAL A 146 -17.78 12.80 5.83
N LYS A 147 -19.09 12.91 5.60
CA LYS A 147 -19.83 14.18 5.61
C LYS A 147 -19.78 14.79 7.01
N LYS A 148 -19.28 16.02 7.08
CA LYS A 148 -19.23 16.86 8.29
C LYS A 148 -19.12 18.32 7.86
N ASP A 149 -19.16 19.27 8.79
CA ASP A 149 -19.12 20.70 8.48
C ASP A 149 -17.93 21.10 7.60
N SER A 150 -16.76 20.53 7.88
CA SER A 150 -15.55 20.75 7.08
C SER A 150 -15.51 19.96 5.75
N ASN A 151 -16.49 19.07 5.50
CA ASN A 151 -16.65 18.30 4.27
C ASN A 151 -18.16 18.08 3.97
N PRO A 152 -18.91 19.13 3.61
CA PRO A 152 -20.36 19.05 3.42
C PRO A 152 -20.76 18.15 2.24
N GLY A 153 -19.88 17.98 1.24
CA GLY A 153 -20.05 17.06 0.11
C GLY A 153 -19.67 15.61 0.39
N GLY A 154 -19.23 15.29 1.61
CA GLY A 154 -18.78 13.95 1.98
C GLY A 154 -19.91 12.92 2.05
N THR A 155 -19.52 11.65 2.17
CA THR A 155 -20.43 10.51 2.28
C THR A 155 -21.03 10.42 3.69
N PRO A 156 -22.36 10.26 3.84
CA PRO A 156 -22.96 10.07 5.16
C PRO A 156 -22.36 8.89 5.92
N LEU A 157 -22.17 9.05 7.25
CA LEU A 157 -21.59 8.02 8.11
C LEU A 157 -22.36 6.69 8.04
N ALA A 158 -23.67 6.73 7.92
CA ALA A 158 -24.51 5.54 7.81
C ALA A 158 -24.15 4.62 6.63
N VAL A 159 -23.57 5.15 5.55
CA VAL A 159 -23.07 4.33 4.43
C VAL A 159 -21.87 3.48 4.88
N PHE A 160 -20.97 4.08 5.65
CA PHE A 160 -19.81 3.35 6.20
C PHE A 160 -20.23 2.34 7.27
N ASP A 161 -21.23 2.64 8.08
CA ASP A 161 -21.80 1.70 9.06
C ASP A 161 -22.45 0.52 8.35
N GLY A 162 -23.12 0.74 7.22
CA GLY A 162 -23.62 -0.33 6.37
C GLY A 162 -22.52 -1.24 5.84
N PHE A 163 -21.35 -0.72 5.49
CA PHE A 163 -20.19 -1.55 5.11
C PHE A 163 -19.67 -2.35 6.32
N ARG A 164 -19.50 -1.73 7.49
CA ARG A 164 -19.05 -2.41 8.72
C ARG A 164 -19.95 -3.58 9.08
N THR A 165 -21.28 -3.36 9.07
CA THR A 165 -22.26 -4.41 9.36
C THR A 165 -22.15 -5.59 8.41
N ARG A 166 -21.93 -5.35 7.12
CA ARG A 166 -21.75 -6.42 6.12
C ARG A 166 -20.46 -7.20 6.33
N LEU A 167 -19.40 -6.55 6.80
CA LEU A 167 -18.11 -7.21 7.05
C LEU A 167 -18.11 -8.06 8.32
N THR A 168 -18.95 -7.73 9.30
CA THR A 168 -19.03 -8.42 10.59
C THR A 168 -20.18 -9.41 10.70
N GLY A 169 -21.07 -9.46 9.70
CA GLY A 169 -22.26 -10.34 9.70
C GLY A 169 -21.94 -11.79 9.32
N PRO A 170 -22.88 -12.74 9.57
CA PRO A 170 -22.71 -14.16 9.29
C PRO A 170 -22.48 -14.50 7.80
N SER A 171 -22.69 -13.55 6.91
CA SER A 171 -22.43 -13.67 5.46
C SER A 171 -21.11 -13.04 5.02
N SER A 172 -20.10 -12.96 5.91
CA SER A 172 -18.78 -12.43 5.58
C SER A 172 -18.07 -13.18 4.43
N SER A 173 -18.47 -14.42 4.11
CA SER A 173 -18.08 -15.12 2.88
C SER A 173 -18.57 -14.44 1.59
N SER A 174 -19.50 -13.47 1.71
CA SER A 174 -19.99 -12.63 0.61
C SER A 174 -19.14 -11.36 0.38
N MET A 175 -18.00 -11.22 1.03
CA MET A 175 -17.10 -10.06 0.85
C MET A 175 -16.60 -9.88 -0.59
N TYR A 176 -16.70 -10.91 -1.43
CA TYR A 176 -16.38 -10.83 -2.86
C TYR A 176 -17.58 -10.47 -3.75
N ARG A 177 -18.78 -10.21 -3.21
CA ARG A 177 -19.80 -9.54 -4.02
C ARG A 177 -19.50 -8.04 -3.97
N PRO A 178 -18.98 -7.46 -5.05
CA PRO A 178 -18.67 -6.04 -5.07
C PRO A 178 -19.95 -5.26 -4.78
N ALA A 179 -19.92 -4.40 -3.76
CA ALA A 179 -20.93 -3.37 -3.65
C ALA A 179 -20.92 -2.53 -4.95
N PRO A 180 -22.03 -1.94 -5.40
CA PRO A 180 -22.08 -1.18 -6.66
C PRO A 180 -20.95 -0.15 -6.84
N PHE A 181 -20.40 0.33 -5.73
CA PHE A 181 -19.25 1.22 -5.70
C PHE A 181 -17.93 0.51 -6.12
N MET A 182 -17.73 -0.75 -5.72
CA MET A 182 -16.57 -1.54 -6.12
C MET A 182 -16.66 -2.00 -7.58
N ASP A 183 -17.87 -2.28 -8.10
CA ASP A 183 -18.09 -2.64 -9.50
C ASP A 183 -17.63 -1.52 -10.47
N SER A 184 -17.79 -0.26 -10.09
CA SER A 184 -17.34 0.87 -10.93
C SER A 184 -15.81 1.01 -10.95
N ILE A 185 -15.12 0.63 -9.87
CA ILE A 185 -13.65 0.69 -9.76
C ILE A 185 -12.99 -0.54 -10.40
N VAL A 186 -13.52 -1.74 -10.12
CA VAL A 186 -12.89 -3.01 -10.54
C VAL A 186 -13.18 -3.33 -12.00
N LEU A 187 -14.36 -3.00 -12.53
CA LEU A 187 -14.77 -3.37 -13.88
C LEU A 187 -14.57 -2.28 -14.93
N GLY A 188 -13.99 -1.12 -14.56
CA GLY A 188 -13.70 -0.05 -15.54
C GLY A 188 -14.94 0.44 -16.30
N ARG A 189 -16.16 0.22 -15.81
CA ARG A 189 -17.38 0.70 -16.42
C ARG A 189 -17.41 2.22 -16.31
N ARG A 190 -17.07 2.89 -17.41
CA ARG A 190 -17.30 4.32 -17.58
C ARG A 190 -18.76 4.62 -17.31
N SER A 191 -19.06 5.30 -16.19
CA SER A 191 -20.33 5.97 -16.05
C SER A 191 -20.42 6.99 -17.21
N ARG A 192 -21.38 6.82 -18.10
CA ARG A 192 -21.64 7.81 -19.14
C ARG A 192 -22.10 9.09 -18.44
N LYS A 193 -21.27 10.11 -18.55
CA LYS A 193 -21.39 11.53 -18.16
C LYS A 193 -20.45 11.92 -17.01
N ALA A 194 -19.22 12.24 -17.36
CA ALA A 194 -18.46 13.28 -16.69
C ALA A 194 -18.37 14.48 -17.65
N PRO A 195 -18.57 15.72 -17.20
CA PRO A 195 -18.34 16.89 -18.02
C PRO A 195 -16.84 17.03 -18.28
N SER A 196 -16.54 17.37 -19.53
CA SER A 196 -15.22 17.73 -20.02
C SER A 196 -14.71 18.98 -19.30
N ALA A 197 -13.70 18.86 -18.46
CA ALA A 197 -12.77 19.95 -18.15
C ALA A 197 -11.55 19.40 -17.37
N ILE A 198 -10.54 18.97 -18.07
CA ILE A 198 -9.17 19.10 -17.56
C ILE A 198 -8.37 19.71 -18.70
N GLY A 199 -8.05 21.01 -18.52
CA GLY A 199 -7.17 21.74 -19.39
C GLY A 199 -5.78 21.10 -19.43
N GLY A 200 -5.20 21.05 -20.62
CA GLY A 200 -3.90 20.47 -20.86
C GLY A 200 -2.79 21.20 -20.09
N VAL A 201 -1.93 20.43 -19.48
CA VAL A 201 -0.60 20.89 -19.09
C VAL A 201 0.29 20.63 -20.31
N ARG A 202 0.75 21.71 -20.94
CA ARG A 202 1.81 21.68 -21.94
C ARG A 202 3.14 21.37 -21.27
N ALA A 203 4.00 20.72 -22.03
CA ALA A 203 5.36 20.29 -21.74
C ALA A 203 6.26 21.33 -21.06
#